data_6404d78fb363db3c783ffbcec0e7bc94
#
_entry.id   6404d78fb363db3c783ffbcec0e7bc94
#
_cell.length_a   1.000
_cell.length_b   1.000
_cell.length_c   1.000
_cell.angle_alpha   90.00
_cell.angle_beta   90.00
_cell.angle_gamma   90.00
#
_symmetry.space_group_name_H-M   'P 1'
#
loop_
_entity.id
_entity.type
_entity.pdbx_description
1 polymer ?
#
loop_
_entity_poly.entity_id
_entity_poly.type
_entity_poly.pdbx_seq_one_letter_code
_entity_poly.pdbx_strand_id
1 'polypeptide(L)'
;MQLSSIRSFNAVTPTTPAAKPEVAQEVEFSYNSQDRLVMDPGTTVLKGVEAGPKSERFIMKGTSLKPNTDGDYVFDAKDPRSTSAVAFSAAQKTLETFEEAYGGKVDWAFRRPQMGVYPDHQDRPMLNAYYSRNDGSVNFFHDTDKVTGTLIQSGSSGDVVSHEVGHAILDGLRPGYLAAWNSDTGGFHESFADSMAILMGTQDEAVVAMVVEQNGGDLSKPSVLSGVAEELGRGINNATGTNRTGGDYLRQAVNNFKWADPRTLPERGGPDQLGHEAHDFSRLWTGAFYEVLTQINQEKMDSGIPPQEAIRQTGQEGIRMLANLVREAPKGQFTYRQMAETFIKSDEKHNGGQQAARIREVFTNRQILAPSLYANDTEDAVPPSETFRLVQTTLRGGGFGQFEGAVVKTPVDEAFPLGKDVETENRTRADIRRLIDAGRILMTTPGQRVETKDLFDAQGRPYVGVVTWENGQMNIERVPIIS
;
A
#
# COMPACT_ATOMS: atom_id res chain seq x y z
N MET A 1 1.44 -46.56 -73.90
CA MET A 1 1.84 -45.11 -73.78
C MET A 1 2.20 -44.88 -72.31
N GLN A 2 3.46 -44.61 -72.07
CA GLN A 2 4.09 -44.56 -70.75
C GLN A 2 3.71 -43.33 -70.00
N LEU A 3 3.35 -43.45 -68.69
CA LEU A 3 3.26 -42.39 -67.72
C LEU A 3 4.52 -42.39 -66.85
N SER A 4 5.31 -41.37 -66.91
CA SER A 4 6.50 -41.16 -66.09
C SER A 4 6.12 -40.60 -64.68
N SER A 5 6.53 -41.32 -63.67
CA SER A 5 6.40 -40.89 -62.27
C SER A 5 7.49 -39.89 -61.89
N ILE A 6 7.09 -38.71 -61.46
CA ILE A 6 7.99 -37.72 -60.83
C ILE A 6 8.03 -37.98 -59.33
N ARG A 7 9.22 -38.35 -58.79
CA ARG A 7 9.49 -38.44 -57.36
C ARG A 7 9.79 -37.06 -56.83
N SER A 8 8.96 -36.55 -55.93
CA SER A 8 9.27 -35.35 -55.16
C SER A 8 10.28 -35.67 -54.03
N PHE A 9 11.39 -34.96 -54.02
CA PHE A 9 12.33 -34.97 -52.90
C PHE A 9 11.80 -34.06 -51.80
N ASN A 10 11.50 -34.59 -50.64
CA ASN A 10 11.27 -33.79 -49.40
C ASN A 10 12.62 -33.26 -48.92
N ALA A 11 12.82 -31.97 -49.00
CA ALA A 11 13.94 -31.28 -48.36
C ALA A 11 13.70 -31.29 -46.83
N VAL A 12 14.58 -31.94 -46.10
CA VAL A 12 14.65 -31.89 -44.63
C VAL A 12 15.25 -30.53 -44.29
N THR A 13 14.42 -29.64 -43.76
CA THR A 13 14.86 -28.37 -43.17
C THR A 13 15.67 -28.67 -41.91
N PRO A 14 16.90 -28.14 -41.75
CA PRO A 14 17.65 -28.34 -40.51
C PRO A 14 16.92 -27.59 -39.38
N THR A 15 16.50 -28.32 -38.35
CA THR A 15 16.01 -27.78 -37.10
C THR A 15 17.18 -27.08 -36.39
N THR A 16 17.11 -25.77 -36.30
CA THR A 16 18.02 -24.97 -35.43
C THR A 16 17.87 -25.52 -33.99
N PRO A 17 18.99 -25.81 -33.29
CA PRO A 17 18.88 -26.23 -31.88
C PRO A 17 18.19 -25.11 -31.12
N ALA A 18 17.21 -25.46 -30.28
CA ALA A 18 16.59 -24.55 -29.34
C ALA A 18 17.72 -23.89 -28.50
N ALA A 19 17.76 -22.56 -28.51
CA ALA A 19 18.69 -21.80 -27.68
C ALA A 19 18.50 -22.26 -26.22
N LYS A 20 19.61 -22.60 -25.56
CA LYS A 20 19.57 -22.84 -24.11
C LYS A 20 18.92 -21.62 -23.47
N PRO A 21 18.05 -21.79 -22.46
CA PRO A 21 17.51 -20.65 -21.74
C PRO A 21 18.69 -19.82 -21.23
N GLU A 22 18.75 -18.57 -21.64
CA GLU A 22 19.73 -17.59 -21.16
C GLU A 22 19.49 -17.46 -19.66
N VAL A 23 20.49 -17.78 -18.84
CA VAL A 23 20.40 -17.62 -17.39
C VAL A 23 20.27 -16.13 -17.17
N ALA A 24 19.12 -15.70 -16.60
CA ALA A 24 18.89 -14.28 -16.30
C ALA A 24 20.07 -13.76 -15.47
N GLN A 25 20.67 -12.66 -15.92
CA GLN A 25 21.82 -12.05 -15.23
C GLN A 25 21.40 -11.68 -13.80
N GLU A 26 22.19 -12.13 -12.82
CA GLU A 26 22.07 -11.74 -11.42
C GLU A 26 22.90 -10.48 -11.21
N VAL A 27 22.31 -9.49 -10.52
CA VAL A 27 22.94 -8.19 -10.23
C VAL A 27 22.69 -7.86 -8.77
N GLU A 28 23.75 -7.46 -8.07
CA GLU A 28 23.68 -7.10 -6.65
C GLU A 28 23.28 -5.62 -6.48
N PHE A 29 22.41 -5.34 -5.55
CA PHE A 29 21.91 -3.99 -5.23
C PHE A 29 22.07 -3.68 -3.76
N SER A 30 22.37 -2.41 -3.43
CA SER A 30 22.09 -1.89 -2.09
C SER A 30 20.61 -2.07 -1.77
N TYR A 31 20.32 -2.62 -0.60
CA TYR A 31 18.96 -2.95 -0.15
C TYR A 31 18.81 -2.61 1.32
N ASN A 32 17.65 -2.08 1.69
CA ASN A 32 17.23 -1.87 3.05
C ASN A 32 15.73 -2.17 3.14
N SER A 33 15.29 -2.84 4.18
CA SER A 33 13.87 -3.03 4.49
C SER A 33 13.34 -2.00 5.50
N GLN A 34 14.21 -1.16 6.00
CA GLN A 34 13.95 -0.07 6.96
C GLN A 34 14.56 1.23 6.45
N ASP A 35 14.54 2.29 7.24
CA ASP A 35 15.22 3.53 6.91
C ASP A 35 16.64 3.64 7.52
N ARG A 36 17.34 4.73 7.15
CA ARG A 36 18.72 4.96 7.60
C ARG A 36 18.84 5.34 9.08
N LEU A 37 17.77 5.72 9.74
CA LEU A 37 17.75 5.92 11.17
C LEU A 37 17.90 4.60 11.91
N VAL A 38 17.37 3.53 11.32
CA VAL A 38 17.38 2.18 11.87
C VAL A 38 18.67 1.44 11.51
N MET A 39 19.05 1.44 10.23
CA MET A 39 20.21 0.69 9.74
C MET A 39 20.74 1.23 8.41
N ASP A 40 22.05 1.04 8.18
CA ASP A 40 22.65 1.23 6.87
C ASP A 40 22.21 0.12 5.90
N PRO A 41 22.11 0.42 4.58
CA PRO A 41 21.76 -0.60 3.59
C PRO A 41 22.72 -1.77 3.57
N GLY A 42 22.17 -2.98 3.55
CA GLY A 42 22.87 -4.20 3.14
C GLY A 42 22.79 -4.41 1.63
N THR A 43 22.79 -5.67 1.19
CA THR A 43 22.67 -6.02 -0.23
C THR A 43 21.60 -7.08 -0.50
N THR A 44 21.11 -7.09 -1.74
CA THR A 44 20.23 -8.14 -2.25
C THR A 44 20.54 -8.42 -3.72
N VAL A 45 20.29 -9.63 -4.17
CA VAL A 45 20.44 -10.04 -5.57
C VAL A 45 19.11 -9.95 -6.29
N LEU A 46 19.08 -9.26 -7.42
CA LEU A 46 17.97 -9.20 -8.35
C LEU A 46 18.29 -9.91 -9.66
N LYS A 47 17.27 -10.53 -10.29
CA LYS A 47 17.40 -11.24 -11.55
C LYS A 47 16.71 -10.48 -12.68
N GLY A 48 17.25 -10.57 -13.88
CA GLY A 48 16.63 -10.00 -15.07
C GLY A 48 16.54 -8.46 -15.07
N VAL A 49 17.52 -7.80 -14.44
CA VAL A 49 17.64 -6.35 -14.43
C VAL A 49 18.59 -5.89 -15.51
N GLU A 50 18.10 -5.06 -16.43
CA GLU A 50 18.86 -4.38 -17.46
C GLU A 50 19.52 -3.10 -16.91
N ALA A 51 20.54 -2.61 -17.60
CA ALA A 51 21.21 -1.36 -17.23
C ALA A 51 20.24 -0.16 -17.21
N GLY A 52 20.43 0.71 -16.21
CA GLY A 52 19.67 1.93 -16.10
C GLY A 52 18.62 2.07 -15.00
N PRO A 53 18.54 1.27 -13.92
CA PRO A 53 18.05 -0.08 -13.80
C PRO A 53 16.63 -0.24 -14.35
N LYS A 54 16.39 -1.35 -15.02
CA LYS A 54 15.09 -1.67 -15.62
C LYS A 54 14.84 -3.18 -15.50
N SER A 55 13.67 -3.57 -15.02
CA SER A 55 13.19 -4.95 -14.98
C SER A 55 11.92 -5.11 -15.82
N GLU A 56 11.34 -6.31 -15.85
CA GLU A 56 10.02 -6.51 -16.46
C GLU A 56 8.94 -5.62 -15.83
N ARG A 57 9.05 -5.35 -14.51
CA ARG A 57 8.00 -4.71 -13.72
C ARG A 57 8.29 -3.26 -13.34
N PHE A 58 9.55 -2.86 -13.28
CA PHE A 58 9.96 -1.54 -12.82
C PHE A 58 10.96 -0.88 -13.77
N ILE A 59 10.96 0.43 -13.79
CA ILE A 59 11.94 1.24 -14.51
C ILE A 59 12.32 2.46 -13.68
N MET A 60 13.63 2.66 -13.49
CA MET A 60 14.15 3.87 -12.85
C MET A 60 13.80 5.12 -13.67
N LYS A 61 13.37 6.17 -13.01
CA LYS A 61 12.98 7.46 -13.57
C LYS A 61 13.66 8.60 -12.80
N GLY A 62 13.75 9.77 -13.45
CA GLY A 62 14.27 11.00 -12.81
C GLY A 62 15.80 11.02 -12.63
N THR A 63 16.47 9.89 -12.70
CA THR A 63 17.93 9.79 -12.58
C THR A 63 18.50 8.73 -13.51
N SER A 64 19.81 8.84 -13.80
CA SER A 64 20.56 7.82 -14.55
C SER A 64 21.48 7.11 -13.58
N LEU A 65 21.03 5.99 -13.03
CA LEU A 65 21.83 5.18 -12.13
C LEU A 65 22.77 4.27 -12.94
N LYS A 66 24.07 4.46 -12.77
CA LYS A 66 25.12 3.61 -13.37
C LYS A 66 25.61 2.61 -12.34
N PRO A 67 25.95 1.38 -12.77
CA PRO A 67 26.56 0.40 -11.87
C PRO A 67 27.94 0.85 -11.39
N ASN A 68 28.45 0.20 -10.36
CA ASN A 68 29.83 0.32 -9.90
C ASN A 68 30.81 -0.38 -10.88
N THR A 69 32.08 -0.48 -10.52
CA THR A 69 33.15 -1.11 -11.36
C THR A 69 32.94 -2.61 -11.58
N ASP A 70 32.21 -3.26 -10.67
CA ASP A 70 31.96 -4.71 -10.71
C ASP A 70 30.68 -5.05 -11.52
N GLY A 71 29.93 -4.03 -11.95
CA GLY A 71 28.69 -4.16 -12.68
C GLY A 71 27.44 -4.16 -11.80
N ASP A 72 27.61 -3.97 -10.49
CA ASP A 72 26.57 -4.00 -9.48
C ASP A 72 26.10 -2.59 -9.09
N TYR A 73 24.93 -2.52 -8.42
CA TYR A 73 24.37 -1.28 -7.89
C TYR A 73 24.52 -1.22 -6.35
N VAL A 74 25.69 -1.61 -5.87
CA VAL A 74 26.05 -1.57 -4.45
C VAL A 74 26.87 -0.31 -4.19
N PHE A 75 26.41 0.50 -3.24
CA PHE A 75 26.99 1.80 -2.90
C PHE A 75 27.01 2.00 -1.38
N ASP A 76 28.02 2.73 -0.90
CA ASP A 76 28.06 3.20 0.48
C ASP A 76 26.79 3.99 0.83
N ALA A 77 26.35 3.92 2.09
CA ALA A 77 25.17 4.65 2.57
C ALA A 77 25.24 6.18 2.34
N LYS A 78 26.44 6.75 2.29
CA LYS A 78 26.68 8.19 2.02
C LYS A 78 26.78 8.52 0.54
N ASP A 79 26.85 7.55 -0.34
CA ASP A 79 26.85 7.77 -1.79
C ASP A 79 25.43 8.16 -2.22
N PRO A 80 25.23 9.29 -2.93
CA PRO A 80 23.91 9.71 -3.39
C PRO A 80 23.19 8.66 -4.29
N ARG A 81 23.95 7.75 -4.92
CA ARG A 81 23.41 6.65 -5.72
C ARG A 81 22.73 5.56 -4.89
N SER A 82 23.10 5.45 -3.59
CA SER A 82 22.55 4.46 -2.67
C SER A 82 21.03 4.58 -2.55
N THR A 83 20.49 5.81 -2.44
CA THR A 83 19.03 6.06 -2.41
C THR A 83 18.32 5.45 -3.63
N SER A 84 18.87 5.65 -4.82
CA SER A 84 18.28 5.11 -6.05
C SER A 84 18.36 3.59 -6.12
N ALA A 85 19.47 3.01 -5.67
CA ALA A 85 19.63 1.56 -5.63
C ALA A 85 18.65 0.91 -4.65
N VAL A 86 18.50 1.47 -3.44
CA VAL A 86 17.54 1.01 -2.42
C VAL A 86 16.12 1.15 -2.93
N ALA A 87 15.73 2.30 -3.49
CA ALA A 87 14.37 2.50 -3.99
C ALA A 87 13.99 1.46 -5.05
N PHE A 88 14.90 1.13 -5.97
CA PHE A 88 14.63 0.14 -7.00
C PHE A 88 14.58 -1.29 -6.44
N SER A 89 15.54 -1.66 -5.62
CA SER A 89 15.64 -3.02 -5.07
C SER A 89 14.50 -3.32 -4.10
N ALA A 90 14.16 -2.39 -3.21
CA ALA A 90 13.04 -2.55 -2.29
C ALA A 90 11.70 -2.65 -3.05
N ALA A 91 11.49 -1.84 -4.10
CA ALA A 91 10.30 -1.94 -4.93
C ALA A 91 10.17 -3.31 -5.60
N GLN A 92 11.26 -3.82 -6.20
CA GLN A 92 11.29 -5.12 -6.85
C GLN A 92 11.03 -6.25 -5.85
N LYS A 93 11.73 -6.24 -4.70
CA LYS A 93 11.59 -7.26 -3.64
C LYS A 93 10.19 -7.29 -3.05
N THR A 94 9.57 -6.14 -2.81
CA THR A 94 8.20 -6.06 -2.27
C THR A 94 7.20 -6.73 -3.20
N LEU A 95 7.27 -6.43 -4.50
CA LEU A 95 6.38 -7.05 -5.48
C LEU A 95 6.63 -8.56 -5.60
N GLU A 96 7.89 -8.98 -5.73
CA GLU A 96 8.25 -10.41 -5.84
C GLU A 96 7.73 -11.20 -4.64
N THR A 97 7.95 -10.70 -3.42
CA THR A 97 7.50 -11.33 -2.18
C THR A 97 5.98 -11.47 -2.12
N PHE A 98 5.25 -10.42 -2.55
CA PHE A 98 3.79 -10.48 -2.59
C PHE A 98 3.29 -11.42 -3.69
N GLU A 99 3.84 -11.35 -4.91
CA GLU A 99 3.42 -12.21 -6.04
C GLU A 99 3.68 -13.70 -5.75
N GLU A 100 4.78 -14.03 -5.05
CA GLU A 100 5.05 -15.40 -4.59
C GLU A 100 3.95 -15.89 -3.64
N ALA A 101 3.59 -15.10 -2.62
CA ALA A 101 2.54 -15.44 -1.68
C ALA A 101 1.14 -15.45 -2.31
N TYR A 102 0.91 -14.56 -3.27
CA TYR A 102 -0.33 -14.49 -4.04
C TYR A 102 -0.46 -15.62 -5.04
N GLY A 103 0.65 -16.25 -5.45
CA GLY A 103 0.68 -17.34 -6.41
C GLY A 103 0.40 -16.90 -7.85
N GLY A 104 0.75 -15.69 -8.21
CA GLY A 104 0.55 -15.14 -9.55
C GLY A 104 0.96 -13.69 -9.68
N LYS A 105 1.05 -13.20 -10.92
CA LYS A 105 1.37 -11.79 -11.20
C LYS A 105 0.21 -10.87 -10.82
N VAL A 106 0.55 -9.70 -10.33
CA VAL A 106 -0.37 -8.59 -10.08
C VAL A 106 -0.39 -7.70 -11.30
N ASP A 107 -1.53 -7.53 -11.93
CA ASP A 107 -1.67 -6.54 -13.00
C ASP A 107 -1.73 -5.12 -12.41
N TRP A 108 -1.02 -4.19 -13.05
CA TRP A 108 -1.10 -2.79 -12.62
C TRP A 108 -2.46 -2.16 -13.00
N ALA A 109 -2.97 -1.28 -12.16
CA ALA A 109 -4.18 -0.49 -12.47
C ALA A 109 -4.00 0.54 -13.60
N PHE A 110 -2.79 0.69 -14.10
CA PHE A 110 -2.43 1.56 -15.23
C PHE A 110 -1.96 0.74 -16.45
N ARG A 111 -1.96 1.36 -17.65
CA ARG A 111 -1.75 0.63 -18.90
C ARG A 111 -0.31 0.22 -19.21
N ARG A 112 0.69 0.82 -18.55
CA ARG A 112 2.10 0.52 -18.83
C ARG A 112 2.51 -0.81 -18.18
N PRO A 113 3.40 -1.60 -18.81
CA PRO A 113 3.86 -2.85 -18.20
C PRO A 113 4.78 -2.61 -17.00
N GLN A 114 5.48 -1.46 -16.97
CA GLN A 114 6.45 -1.11 -15.94
C GLN A 114 5.97 0.09 -15.12
N MET A 115 6.13 -0.02 -13.81
CA MET A 115 5.98 1.10 -12.90
C MET A 115 7.26 1.94 -12.86
N GLY A 116 7.11 3.26 -12.94
CA GLY A 116 8.22 4.20 -12.76
C GLY A 116 8.61 4.31 -11.29
N VAL A 117 9.91 4.23 -10.98
CA VAL A 117 10.46 4.51 -9.66
C VAL A 117 11.21 5.84 -9.73
N TYR A 118 10.69 6.87 -9.07
CA TYR A 118 11.34 8.18 -8.92
C TYR A 118 11.96 8.25 -7.53
N PRO A 119 13.25 7.92 -7.37
CA PRO A 119 13.88 7.74 -6.06
C PRO A 119 14.02 9.04 -5.27
N ASP A 120 14.01 10.18 -5.97
CA ASP A 120 14.11 11.50 -5.35
C ASP A 120 13.70 12.60 -6.35
N HIS A 121 12.74 13.43 -5.98
CA HIS A 121 12.34 14.62 -6.72
C HIS A 121 13.16 15.83 -6.26
N GLN A 122 14.29 16.08 -6.93
CA GLN A 122 15.28 17.09 -6.57
C GLN A 122 14.76 18.53 -6.57
N ASP A 123 13.73 18.82 -7.35
CA ASP A 123 13.15 20.16 -7.52
C ASP A 123 12.05 20.48 -6.51
N ARG A 124 11.74 19.52 -5.60
CA ARG A 124 10.57 19.65 -4.72
C ARG A 124 10.85 19.05 -3.33
N PRO A 125 11.53 19.79 -2.43
CA PRO A 125 11.71 19.35 -1.05
C PRO A 125 10.38 19.10 -0.35
N MET A 126 10.21 17.90 0.22
CA MET A 126 9.01 17.48 0.91
C MET A 126 9.28 16.23 1.76
N LEU A 127 8.74 16.19 2.99
CA LEU A 127 8.73 14.98 3.82
C LEU A 127 7.51 14.12 3.45
N ASN A 128 7.57 13.45 2.31
CA ASN A 128 6.49 12.60 1.81
C ASN A 128 7.00 11.54 0.81
N ALA A 129 6.09 10.64 0.43
CA ALA A 129 6.16 9.75 -0.73
C ALA A 129 4.74 9.58 -1.27
N TYR A 130 4.55 9.09 -2.49
CA TYR A 130 3.23 8.72 -2.97
C TYR A 130 3.28 7.75 -4.16
N TYR A 131 2.25 6.92 -4.27
CA TYR A 131 1.89 6.20 -5.48
C TYR A 131 0.95 7.03 -6.36
N SER A 132 1.19 7.05 -7.68
CA SER A 132 0.31 7.69 -8.66
C SER A 132 -0.16 6.68 -9.69
N ARG A 133 -1.48 6.40 -9.72
CA ARG A 133 -2.08 5.56 -10.76
C ARG A 133 -1.95 6.19 -12.15
N ASN A 134 -2.19 7.50 -12.26
CA ASN A 134 -2.16 8.19 -13.56
C ASN A 134 -0.77 8.17 -14.18
N ASP A 135 0.25 8.40 -13.37
CA ASP A 135 1.63 8.39 -13.81
C ASP A 135 2.22 6.98 -13.84
N GLY A 136 1.54 5.99 -13.22
CA GLY A 136 2.02 4.63 -13.04
C GLY A 136 3.39 4.63 -12.38
N SER A 137 3.52 5.27 -11.23
CA SER A 137 4.80 5.50 -10.58
C SER A 137 4.69 5.55 -9.06
N VAL A 138 5.79 5.21 -8.39
CA VAL A 138 6.07 5.55 -6.99
C VAL A 138 7.09 6.69 -6.96
N ASN A 139 6.85 7.65 -6.07
CA ASN A 139 7.54 8.93 -6.07
C ASN A 139 8.03 9.25 -4.68
N PHE A 140 9.33 9.51 -4.56
CA PHE A 140 10.01 9.78 -3.31
C PHE A 140 10.62 11.18 -3.34
N PHE A 141 10.83 11.74 -2.14
CA PHE A 141 11.25 13.11 -1.94
C PHE A 141 12.33 13.20 -0.86
N HIS A 142 12.86 14.38 -0.70
CA HIS A 142 13.75 14.72 0.40
C HIS A 142 13.39 16.06 1.05
N ASP A 143 13.76 16.22 2.30
CA ASP A 143 13.84 17.51 2.98
C ASP A 143 14.90 17.42 4.09
N THR A 144 15.25 18.55 4.65
CA THR A 144 16.20 18.62 5.76
C THR A 144 15.45 18.68 7.09
N ASP A 145 15.81 17.80 8.00
CA ASP A 145 15.33 17.84 9.38
C ASP A 145 15.66 19.19 10.01
N LYS A 146 14.63 19.90 10.49
CA LYS A 146 14.75 21.27 11.00
C LYS A 146 15.56 21.40 12.30
N VAL A 147 15.71 20.30 13.05
CA VAL A 147 16.42 20.27 14.34
C VAL A 147 17.83 19.74 14.17
N THR A 148 18.00 18.62 13.46
CA THR A 148 19.30 17.94 13.33
C THR A 148 20.12 18.42 12.14
N GLY A 149 19.49 19.03 11.13
CA GLY A 149 20.14 19.37 9.86
C GLY A 149 20.41 18.15 8.97
N THR A 150 19.92 16.96 9.34
CA THR A 150 20.12 15.71 8.57
C THR A 150 19.22 15.72 7.32
N LEU A 151 19.75 15.31 6.19
CA LEU A 151 18.99 15.09 4.96
C LEU A 151 18.13 13.81 5.14
N ILE A 152 16.83 13.93 5.04
CA ILE A 152 15.87 12.84 5.02
C ILE A 152 15.47 12.57 3.57
N GLN A 153 15.61 11.32 3.11
CA GLN A 153 15.26 10.90 1.76
C GLN A 153 14.33 9.69 1.81
N SER A 154 13.05 9.88 1.52
CA SER A 154 12.05 8.80 1.59
C SER A 154 12.36 7.61 0.66
N GLY A 155 13.04 7.84 -0.48
CA GLY A 155 13.50 6.77 -1.37
C GLY A 155 14.65 5.92 -0.84
N SER A 156 15.29 6.31 0.27
CA SER A 156 16.32 5.50 0.95
C SER A 156 15.74 4.63 2.07
N SER A 157 14.44 4.74 2.33
CA SER A 157 13.70 4.03 3.34
C SER A 157 12.96 2.86 2.70
N GLY A 158 13.42 1.62 2.94
CA GLY A 158 12.85 0.43 2.32
C GLY A 158 11.41 0.16 2.75
N ASP A 159 11.05 0.53 3.96
CA ASP A 159 9.68 0.45 4.47
C ASP A 159 8.75 1.46 3.79
N VAL A 160 9.19 2.71 3.56
CA VAL A 160 8.44 3.70 2.77
C VAL A 160 8.27 3.22 1.33
N VAL A 161 9.33 2.67 0.72
CA VAL A 161 9.23 2.11 -0.64
C VAL A 161 8.25 0.94 -0.68
N SER A 162 8.31 0.04 0.30
CA SER A 162 7.40 -1.11 0.40
C SER A 162 5.94 -0.68 0.64
N HIS A 163 5.73 0.40 1.38
CA HIS A 163 4.43 1.03 1.58
C HIS A 163 3.85 1.53 0.23
N GLU A 164 4.59 2.32 -0.52
CA GLU A 164 4.11 2.86 -1.80
C GLU A 164 3.87 1.78 -2.87
N VAL A 165 4.72 0.75 -2.90
CA VAL A 165 4.51 -0.42 -3.76
C VAL A 165 3.29 -1.22 -3.28
N GLY A 166 3.06 -1.31 -1.98
CA GLY A 166 1.85 -1.88 -1.38
C GLY A 166 0.57 -1.22 -1.91
N HIS A 167 0.55 0.11 -2.00
CA HIS A 167 -0.54 0.84 -2.64
C HIS A 167 -0.76 0.43 -4.09
N ALA A 168 0.31 0.31 -4.88
CA ALA A 168 0.22 -0.09 -6.28
C ALA A 168 -0.27 -1.54 -6.46
N ILE A 169 0.17 -2.44 -5.60
CA ILE A 169 -0.29 -3.85 -5.56
C ILE A 169 -1.79 -3.90 -5.27
N LEU A 170 -2.23 -3.24 -4.21
CA LEU A 170 -3.65 -3.24 -3.82
C LEU A 170 -4.52 -2.58 -4.89
N ASP A 171 -4.04 -1.50 -5.48
CA ASP A 171 -4.72 -0.82 -6.57
C ASP A 171 -4.89 -1.70 -7.81
N GLY A 172 -3.87 -2.46 -8.17
CA GLY A 172 -3.94 -3.45 -9.26
C GLY A 172 -4.99 -4.53 -9.01
N LEU A 173 -5.11 -5.02 -7.79
CA LEU A 173 -6.04 -6.08 -7.40
C LEU A 173 -7.46 -5.56 -7.10
N ARG A 174 -7.59 -4.34 -6.60
CA ARG A 174 -8.84 -3.72 -6.13
C ARG A 174 -8.93 -2.24 -6.54
N PRO A 175 -8.98 -1.94 -7.85
CA PRO A 175 -8.92 -0.56 -8.35
C PRO A 175 -10.08 0.33 -7.87
N GLY A 176 -11.17 -0.26 -7.40
CA GLY A 176 -12.29 0.47 -6.80
C GLY A 176 -11.95 1.16 -5.49
N TYR A 177 -10.93 0.70 -4.76
CA TYR A 177 -10.62 1.24 -3.44
C TYR A 177 -10.07 2.66 -3.51
N LEU A 178 -9.24 2.97 -4.50
CA LEU A 178 -8.72 4.33 -4.68
C LEU A 178 -9.84 5.34 -5.03
N ALA A 179 -10.97 4.87 -5.55
CA ALA A 179 -12.14 5.70 -5.84
C ALA A 179 -13.16 5.78 -4.69
N ALA A 180 -12.94 5.05 -3.58
CA ALA A 180 -13.85 5.04 -2.44
C ALA A 180 -13.74 6.30 -1.59
N TRP A 181 -14.84 6.71 -0.95
CA TRP A 181 -14.91 7.95 -0.18
C TRP A 181 -14.94 7.72 1.34
N ASN A 182 -15.28 6.51 1.80
CA ASN A 182 -15.38 6.20 3.21
C ASN A 182 -14.00 5.95 3.86
N SER A 183 -13.89 6.26 5.15
CA SER A 183 -12.67 6.10 5.94
C SER A 183 -12.21 4.65 6.04
N ASP A 184 -13.14 3.69 6.08
CA ASP A 184 -12.82 2.26 6.20
C ASP A 184 -12.01 1.76 4.99
N THR A 185 -12.48 2.05 3.77
CA THR A 185 -11.78 1.59 2.56
C THR A 185 -10.45 2.33 2.37
N GLY A 186 -10.44 3.66 2.60
CA GLY A 186 -9.20 4.44 2.56
C GLY A 186 -8.20 3.99 3.63
N GLY A 187 -8.66 3.80 4.86
CA GLY A 187 -7.84 3.31 5.96
C GLY A 187 -7.32 1.88 5.75
N PHE A 188 -8.10 1.00 5.10
CA PHE A 188 -7.60 -0.32 4.71
C PHE A 188 -6.51 -0.22 3.64
N HIS A 189 -6.63 0.71 2.69
CA HIS A 189 -5.62 0.92 1.66
C HIS A 189 -4.27 1.32 2.27
N GLU A 190 -4.30 2.23 3.25
CA GLU A 190 -3.13 2.62 4.04
C GLU A 190 -2.60 1.47 4.91
N SER A 191 -3.51 0.75 5.59
CA SER A 191 -3.12 -0.39 6.44
C SER A 191 -2.52 -1.54 5.66
N PHE A 192 -2.99 -1.81 4.45
CA PHE A 192 -2.38 -2.80 3.57
C PHE A 192 -0.94 -2.43 3.23
N ALA A 193 -0.70 -1.17 2.89
CA ALA A 193 0.62 -0.63 2.58
C ALA A 193 1.56 -0.69 3.81
N ASP A 194 1.09 -0.26 4.99
CA ASP A 194 1.84 -0.40 6.24
C ASP A 194 2.15 -1.87 6.56
N SER A 195 1.17 -2.76 6.34
CA SER A 195 1.37 -4.20 6.57
C SER A 195 2.43 -4.77 5.63
N MET A 196 2.48 -4.32 4.38
CA MET A 196 3.54 -4.73 3.45
C MET A 196 4.91 -4.27 3.94
N ALA A 197 5.06 -3.02 4.40
CA ALA A 197 6.30 -2.51 4.97
C ALA A 197 6.78 -3.37 6.16
N ILE A 198 5.89 -3.62 7.13
CA ILE A 198 6.17 -4.46 8.31
C ILE A 198 6.56 -5.88 7.89
N LEU A 199 5.82 -6.49 6.97
CA LEU A 199 6.05 -7.86 6.54
C LEU A 199 7.37 -8.01 5.76
N MET A 200 7.80 -6.99 5.01
CA MET A 200 9.12 -6.97 4.39
C MET A 200 10.24 -6.96 5.44
N GLY A 201 10.08 -6.22 6.53
CA GLY A 201 11.02 -6.23 7.66
C GLY A 201 11.17 -7.61 8.32
N THR A 202 10.10 -8.44 8.34
CA THR A 202 10.19 -9.81 8.88
C THR A 202 11.02 -10.76 8.01
N GLN A 203 11.29 -10.41 6.76
CA GLN A 203 12.12 -11.19 5.83
C GLN A 203 13.58 -10.72 5.81
N ASP A 204 13.91 -9.63 6.49
CA ASP A 204 15.25 -9.08 6.61
C ASP A 204 15.93 -9.62 7.88
N GLU A 205 17.00 -10.41 7.69
CA GLU A 205 17.71 -11.06 8.80
C GLU A 205 18.27 -10.05 9.80
N ALA A 206 18.73 -8.88 9.34
CA ALA A 206 19.28 -7.86 10.23
C ALA A 206 18.19 -7.21 11.08
N VAL A 207 17.04 -6.91 10.51
CA VAL A 207 15.88 -6.38 11.25
C VAL A 207 15.38 -7.40 12.26
N VAL A 208 15.24 -8.67 11.86
CA VAL A 208 14.83 -9.75 12.76
C VAL A 208 15.82 -9.92 13.92
N ALA A 209 17.12 -9.84 13.65
CA ALA A 209 18.14 -9.90 14.71
C ALA A 209 18.01 -8.72 15.69
N MET A 210 17.77 -7.50 15.21
CA MET A 210 17.51 -6.33 16.07
C MET A 210 16.26 -6.50 16.93
N VAL A 211 15.18 -7.03 16.40
CA VAL A 211 13.95 -7.30 17.18
C VAL A 211 14.22 -8.32 18.29
N VAL A 212 14.99 -9.37 17.99
CA VAL A 212 15.35 -10.37 19.00
C VAL A 212 16.27 -9.77 20.07
N GLU A 213 17.22 -8.93 19.70
CA GLU A 213 18.08 -8.22 20.64
C GLU A 213 17.26 -7.26 21.55
N GLN A 214 16.32 -6.49 20.96
CA GLN A 214 15.52 -5.52 21.68
C GLN A 214 14.50 -6.16 22.63
N ASN A 215 13.82 -7.21 22.19
CA ASN A 215 12.61 -7.74 22.83
C ASN A 215 12.64 -9.24 23.09
N GLY A 216 13.69 -9.97 22.73
CA GLY A 216 13.70 -11.42 22.76
C GLY A 216 12.78 -12.08 21.72
N GLY A 217 12.35 -11.33 20.70
CA GLY A 217 11.40 -11.77 19.68
C GLY A 217 9.92 -11.56 20.05
N ASP A 218 9.63 -10.89 21.17
CA ASP A 218 8.27 -10.56 21.60
C ASP A 218 7.70 -9.38 20.77
N LEU A 219 6.88 -9.71 19.80
CA LEU A 219 6.25 -8.72 18.89
C LEU A 219 5.15 -7.88 19.57
N SER A 220 4.74 -8.19 20.80
CA SER A 220 3.78 -7.36 21.55
C SER A 220 4.38 -6.04 22.03
N LYS A 221 5.69 -5.90 21.97
CA LYS A 221 6.43 -4.71 22.37
C LYS A 221 6.82 -3.89 21.15
N PRO A 222 6.80 -2.54 21.25
CA PRO A 222 7.33 -1.68 20.20
C PRO A 222 8.78 -2.05 19.84
N SER A 223 9.07 -2.09 18.55
CA SER A 223 10.40 -2.40 18.00
C SER A 223 10.56 -1.72 16.64
N VAL A 224 11.74 -1.82 16.06
CA VAL A 224 12.03 -1.37 14.70
C VAL A 224 11.14 -2.04 13.62
N LEU A 225 10.53 -3.18 13.94
CA LEU A 225 9.59 -3.86 13.03
C LEU A 225 8.18 -3.27 13.11
N SER A 226 7.76 -2.80 14.27
CA SER A 226 6.40 -2.30 14.49
C SER A 226 6.24 -0.80 14.22
N GLY A 227 7.36 -0.05 14.13
CA GLY A 227 7.42 1.30 13.59
C GLY A 227 7.37 1.27 12.06
N VAL A 228 6.85 2.31 11.45
CA VAL A 228 6.86 2.52 10.00
C VAL A 228 7.37 3.94 9.75
N ALA A 229 8.39 4.09 8.87
CA ALA A 229 8.96 5.35 8.44
C ALA A 229 9.48 6.22 9.62
N GLU A 230 10.48 5.71 10.34
CA GLU A 230 11.02 6.34 11.54
C GLU A 230 11.66 7.69 11.24
N GLU A 231 12.45 7.77 10.17
CA GLU A 231 13.13 8.99 9.79
C GLU A 231 12.15 10.09 9.36
N LEU A 232 11.11 9.72 8.60
CA LEU A 232 10.02 10.62 8.20
C LEU A 232 9.22 11.10 9.42
N GLY A 233 8.85 10.19 10.33
CA GLY A 233 8.11 10.52 11.55
C GLY A 233 8.85 11.50 12.43
N ARG A 234 10.15 11.27 12.65
CA ARG A 234 11.03 12.21 13.35
C ARG A 234 11.10 13.56 12.66
N GLY A 235 11.30 13.58 11.35
CA GLY A 235 11.38 14.81 10.57
C GLY A 235 10.10 15.64 10.65
N ILE A 236 8.93 15.00 10.58
CA ILE A 236 7.61 15.67 10.73
C ILE A 236 7.44 16.23 12.15
N ASN A 237 7.77 15.46 13.19
CA ASN A 237 7.71 15.94 14.57
C ASN A 237 8.62 17.16 14.76
N ASN A 238 9.84 17.12 14.26
CA ASN A 238 10.80 18.23 14.32
C ASN A 238 10.34 19.45 13.51
N ALA A 239 9.75 19.25 12.33
CA ALA A 239 9.24 20.32 11.49
C ALA A 239 8.01 21.03 12.12
N THR A 240 7.18 20.28 12.84
CA THR A 240 5.97 20.82 13.51
C THR A 240 6.23 21.29 14.94
N GLY A 241 7.36 20.94 15.53
CA GLY A 241 7.67 21.22 16.93
C GLY A 241 6.76 20.46 17.91
N THR A 242 6.15 19.36 17.50
CA THR A 242 5.19 18.56 18.30
C THR A 242 5.51 17.08 18.20
N ASN A 243 5.21 16.31 19.23
CA ASN A 243 5.25 14.85 19.18
C ASN A 243 3.93 14.31 18.59
N ARG A 244 3.71 14.61 17.32
CA ARG A 244 2.44 14.33 16.63
C ARG A 244 2.23 12.83 16.40
N THR A 245 3.30 12.12 16.11
CA THR A 245 3.26 10.70 15.77
C THR A 245 3.38 9.77 16.99
N GLY A 246 3.82 10.30 18.12
CA GLY A 246 4.03 9.54 19.37
C GLY A 246 5.45 9.02 19.57
N GLY A 247 6.33 9.16 18.58
CA GLY A 247 7.72 8.70 18.62
C GLY A 247 8.46 8.99 17.31
N ASP A 248 9.66 8.42 17.17
CA ASP A 248 10.44 8.48 15.93
C ASP A 248 9.92 7.43 14.93
N TYR A 249 8.71 7.59 14.49
CA TYR A 249 8.02 6.80 13.46
C TYR A 249 6.84 7.61 12.92
N LEU A 250 6.39 7.32 11.75
CA LEU A 250 5.18 7.91 11.20
C LEU A 250 3.92 7.26 11.79
N ARG A 251 3.94 5.91 11.90
CA ARG A 251 2.88 5.11 12.52
C ARG A 251 3.47 3.94 13.31
N GLN A 252 2.74 3.49 14.35
CA GLN A 252 3.12 2.38 15.21
C GLN A 252 2.04 1.29 15.19
N ALA A 253 2.41 0.05 14.84
CA ALA A 253 1.50 -1.09 14.79
C ALA A 253 1.13 -1.60 16.18
N VAL A 254 2.03 -1.50 17.17
CA VAL A 254 1.72 -1.82 18.57
C VAL A 254 0.89 -0.69 19.17
N ASN A 255 -0.43 -0.87 19.17
CA ASN A 255 -1.39 0.11 19.67
C ASN A 255 -2.64 -0.59 20.24
N ASN A 256 -3.51 0.16 20.91
CA ASN A 256 -4.74 -0.33 21.54
C ASN A 256 -6.00 0.32 20.99
N PHE A 257 -5.98 0.81 19.75
CA PHE A 257 -7.12 1.45 19.14
C PHE A 257 -8.30 0.50 19.01
N LYS A 258 -9.49 1.05 19.26
CA LYS A 258 -10.78 0.38 19.09
C LYS A 258 -11.61 1.13 18.06
N TRP A 259 -12.46 0.41 17.35
CA TRP A 259 -13.33 1.01 16.36
C TRP A 259 -14.27 2.03 17.00
N ALA A 260 -14.37 3.17 16.36
CA ALA A 260 -15.37 4.19 16.62
C ALA A 260 -15.90 4.67 15.26
N ASP A 261 -17.16 5.13 15.23
CA ASP A 261 -17.75 5.64 14.00
C ASP A 261 -16.90 6.81 13.45
N PRO A 262 -16.33 6.68 12.24
CA PRO A 262 -15.47 7.73 11.66
C PRO A 262 -16.14 9.11 11.60
N ARG A 263 -17.48 9.15 11.57
CA ARG A 263 -18.25 10.40 11.55
C ARG A 263 -18.17 11.17 12.87
N THR A 264 -17.78 10.51 13.95
CA THR A 264 -17.63 11.10 15.29
C THR A 264 -16.20 11.49 15.62
N LEU A 265 -15.24 11.10 14.76
CA LEU A 265 -13.82 11.32 14.96
C LEU A 265 -13.38 12.68 14.38
N PRO A 266 -12.32 13.30 14.94
CA PRO A 266 -11.68 14.44 14.30
C PRO A 266 -11.06 14.03 12.96
N GLU A 267 -10.73 14.98 12.08
CA GLU A 267 -10.00 14.68 10.83
C GLU A 267 -8.70 13.94 11.14
N ARG A 268 -7.91 14.45 12.07
CA ARG A 268 -6.67 13.86 12.54
C ARG A 268 -6.66 13.74 14.06
N GLY A 269 -6.28 12.58 14.52
CA GLY A 269 -6.06 12.31 15.94
C GLY A 269 -4.62 12.59 16.37
N GLY A 270 -4.40 12.60 17.67
CA GLY A 270 -3.07 12.57 18.25
C GLY A 270 -2.52 11.14 18.33
N PRO A 271 -1.36 10.93 19.02
CA PRO A 271 -0.75 9.61 19.17
C PRO A 271 -1.71 8.53 19.70
N ASP A 272 -2.55 8.90 20.66
CA ASP A 272 -3.48 8.00 21.36
C ASP A 272 -4.95 8.17 20.92
N GLN A 273 -5.20 8.88 19.82
CA GLN A 273 -6.53 9.14 19.32
C GLN A 273 -6.64 8.83 17.82
N LEU A 274 -7.69 8.10 17.41
CA LEU A 274 -8.01 7.93 16.00
C LEU A 274 -8.56 9.22 15.40
N GLY A 275 -8.19 9.47 14.13
CA GLY A 275 -8.87 10.40 13.24
C GLY A 275 -9.64 9.64 12.15
N HIS A 276 -10.50 10.33 11.42
CA HIS A 276 -11.23 9.74 10.29
C HIS A 276 -10.46 9.85 8.96
N GLU A 277 -9.36 10.60 8.92
CA GLU A 277 -8.46 10.64 7.77
C GLU A 277 -7.80 9.27 7.58
N ALA A 278 -7.58 8.86 6.34
CA ALA A 278 -7.21 7.49 5.99
C ALA A 278 -5.99 6.97 6.76
N HIS A 279 -4.91 7.77 6.86
CA HIS A 279 -3.70 7.37 7.59
C HIS A 279 -3.94 7.20 9.09
N ASP A 280 -4.74 8.07 9.70
CA ASP A 280 -5.06 7.96 11.11
C ASP A 280 -5.99 6.77 11.37
N PHE A 281 -6.96 6.54 10.50
CA PHE A 281 -7.91 5.43 10.66
C PHE A 281 -7.29 4.07 10.37
N SER A 282 -6.25 4.02 9.51
CA SER A 282 -5.49 2.82 9.20
C SER A 282 -4.85 2.17 10.43
N ARG A 283 -4.42 3.00 11.40
CA ARG A 283 -3.75 2.52 12.64
C ARG A 283 -4.57 1.46 13.38
N LEU A 284 -5.90 1.54 13.29
CA LEU A 284 -6.78 0.54 13.88
C LEU A 284 -6.64 -0.83 13.21
N TRP A 285 -6.68 -0.88 11.88
CA TRP A 285 -6.59 -2.15 11.15
C TRP A 285 -5.16 -2.70 11.18
N THR A 286 -4.15 -1.85 10.95
CA THR A 286 -2.74 -2.23 11.07
C THR A 286 -2.46 -2.84 12.44
N GLY A 287 -2.94 -2.21 13.51
CA GLY A 287 -2.79 -2.72 14.87
C GLY A 287 -3.50 -4.06 15.10
N ALA A 288 -4.71 -4.24 14.55
CA ALA A 288 -5.45 -5.50 14.65
C ALA A 288 -4.73 -6.64 13.90
N PHE A 289 -4.28 -6.37 12.70
CA PHE A 289 -3.52 -7.34 11.90
C PHE A 289 -2.20 -7.71 12.59
N TYR A 290 -1.45 -6.72 13.07
CA TYR A 290 -0.20 -6.94 13.77
C TYR A 290 -0.38 -7.73 15.08
N GLU A 291 -1.47 -7.50 15.84
CA GLU A 291 -1.81 -8.28 17.03
C GLU A 291 -2.08 -9.75 16.69
N VAL A 292 -2.72 -10.05 15.56
CA VAL A 292 -2.87 -11.43 15.05
C VAL A 292 -1.49 -12.04 14.80
N LEU A 293 -0.58 -11.32 14.14
CA LEU A 293 0.80 -11.80 13.91
C LEU A 293 1.56 -12.00 15.22
N THR A 294 1.40 -11.11 16.17
CA THR A 294 2.01 -11.23 17.52
C THR A 294 1.62 -12.53 18.20
N GLN A 295 0.34 -12.88 18.17
CA GLN A 295 -0.15 -14.13 18.78
C GLN A 295 0.34 -15.38 18.02
N ILE A 296 0.44 -15.32 16.68
CA ILE A 296 1.01 -16.40 15.86
C ILE A 296 2.49 -16.60 16.22
N ASN A 297 3.25 -15.51 16.32
CA ASN A 297 4.67 -15.54 16.68
C ASN A 297 4.88 -16.14 18.07
N GLN A 298 4.08 -15.73 19.05
CA GLN A 298 4.17 -16.26 20.40
C GLN A 298 3.90 -17.78 20.45
N GLU A 299 2.86 -18.25 19.76
CA GLU A 299 2.56 -19.68 19.66
C GLU A 299 3.73 -20.47 19.04
N LYS A 300 4.39 -19.93 18.03
CA LYS A 300 5.59 -20.56 17.42
C LYS A 300 6.74 -20.64 18.43
N MET A 301 7.02 -19.55 19.16
CA MET A 301 8.06 -19.54 20.20
C MET A 301 7.73 -20.51 21.34
N ASP A 302 6.47 -20.56 21.78
CA ASP A 302 6.01 -21.50 22.82
C ASP A 302 6.12 -22.97 22.38
N SER A 303 6.08 -23.21 21.06
CA SER A 303 6.32 -24.52 20.44
C SER A 303 7.80 -24.88 20.33
N GLY A 304 8.70 -23.99 20.79
CA GLY A 304 10.15 -24.20 20.79
C GLY A 304 10.87 -23.75 19.51
N ILE A 305 10.20 -23.02 18.60
CA ILE A 305 10.85 -22.42 17.44
C ILE A 305 11.71 -21.23 17.91
N PRO A 306 12.99 -21.14 17.49
CA PRO A 306 13.84 -20.01 17.86
C PRO A 306 13.22 -18.66 17.43
N PRO A 307 13.40 -17.58 18.22
CA PRO A 307 12.75 -16.30 17.98
C PRO A 307 12.92 -15.74 16.57
N GLN A 308 14.14 -15.76 15.99
CA GLN A 308 14.38 -15.30 14.64
C GLN A 308 13.55 -16.07 13.60
N GLU A 309 13.53 -17.39 13.73
CA GLU A 309 12.80 -18.25 12.82
C GLU A 309 11.28 -18.10 13.02
N ALA A 310 10.81 -17.92 14.26
CA ALA A 310 9.42 -17.66 14.57
C ALA A 310 8.94 -16.37 13.90
N ILE A 311 9.70 -15.28 14.00
CA ILE A 311 9.38 -14.00 13.34
C ILE A 311 9.33 -14.18 11.82
N ARG A 312 10.33 -14.83 11.22
CA ARG A 312 10.40 -15.04 9.77
C ARG A 312 9.21 -15.87 9.26
N GLN A 313 8.88 -16.96 9.93
CA GLN A 313 7.74 -17.82 9.58
C GLN A 313 6.40 -17.08 9.78
N THR A 314 6.28 -16.29 10.83
CA THR A 314 5.11 -15.45 11.08
C THR A 314 4.92 -14.42 9.96
N GLY A 315 5.99 -13.78 9.52
CA GLY A 315 5.96 -12.87 8.38
C GLY A 315 5.50 -13.54 7.09
N GLN A 316 6.04 -14.71 6.76
CA GLN A 316 5.62 -15.50 5.59
C GLN A 316 4.14 -15.91 5.66
N GLU A 317 3.67 -16.29 6.84
CA GLU A 317 2.25 -16.58 7.07
C GLU A 317 1.40 -15.31 6.91
N GLY A 318 1.84 -14.19 7.48
CA GLY A 318 1.18 -12.89 7.36
C GLY A 318 1.03 -12.42 5.91
N ILE A 319 2.07 -12.55 5.09
CA ILE A 319 2.01 -12.20 3.66
C ILE A 319 0.97 -13.07 2.94
N ARG A 320 0.93 -14.39 3.20
CA ARG A 320 -0.09 -15.28 2.62
C ARG A 320 -1.49 -14.93 3.09
N MET A 321 -1.68 -14.62 4.38
CA MET A 321 -2.97 -14.19 4.93
C MET A 321 -3.45 -12.90 4.25
N LEU A 322 -2.56 -11.92 4.08
CA LEU A 322 -2.87 -10.65 3.41
C LEU A 322 -3.22 -10.86 1.92
N ALA A 323 -2.45 -11.68 1.22
CA ALA A 323 -2.69 -12.04 -0.19
C ALA A 323 -4.05 -12.75 -0.38
N ASN A 324 -4.36 -13.70 0.50
CA ASN A 324 -5.64 -14.42 0.48
C ASN A 324 -6.82 -13.52 0.83
N LEU A 325 -6.66 -12.64 1.84
CA LEU A 325 -7.67 -11.65 2.19
C LEU A 325 -8.03 -10.79 0.98
N VAL A 326 -7.03 -10.21 0.31
CA VAL A 326 -7.28 -9.34 -0.85
C VAL A 326 -7.92 -10.11 -2.00
N ARG A 327 -7.63 -11.40 -2.17
CA ARG A 327 -8.28 -12.25 -3.18
C ARG A 327 -9.79 -12.36 -2.98
N GLU A 328 -10.25 -12.45 -1.73
CA GLU A 328 -11.65 -12.57 -1.36
C GLU A 328 -12.33 -11.22 -1.05
N ALA A 329 -11.56 -10.15 -0.98
CA ALA A 329 -12.04 -8.83 -0.58
C ALA A 329 -13.07 -8.24 -1.55
N PRO A 330 -13.99 -7.40 -1.10
CA PRO A 330 -14.94 -6.67 -1.94
C PRO A 330 -14.26 -5.93 -3.09
N LYS A 331 -14.96 -5.71 -4.19
CA LYS A 331 -14.43 -4.95 -5.35
C LYS A 331 -14.68 -3.44 -5.23
N GLY A 332 -15.72 -3.03 -4.50
CA GLY A 332 -16.06 -1.64 -4.21
C GLY A 332 -15.71 -1.25 -2.78
N GLN A 333 -16.24 -0.11 -2.31
CA GLN A 333 -16.05 0.31 -0.93
C GLN A 333 -16.76 -0.62 0.07
N PHE A 334 -16.25 -0.70 1.27
CA PHE A 334 -16.70 -1.60 2.34
C PHE A 334 -16.54 -0.93 3.71
N THR A 335 -17.07 -1.58 4.75
CA THR A 335 -16.79 -1.26 6.16
C THR A 335 -15.70 -2.17 6.71
N TYR A 336 -14.98 -1.74 7.73
CA TYR A 336 -14.00 -2.59 8.43
C TYR A 336 -14.62 -3.89 8.95
N ARG A 337 -15.90 -3.86 9.37
CA ARG A 337 -16.62 -5.07 9.77
C ARG A 337 -16.72 -6.07 8.60
N GLN A 338 -17.17 -5.64 7.43
CA GLN A 338 -17.26 -6.50 6.25
C GLN A 338 -15.92 -7.09 5.84
N MET A 339 -14.84 -6.28 5.91
CA MET A 339 -13.50 -6.76 5.62
C MET A 339 -13.00 -7.76 6.68
N ALA A 340 -13.32 -7.57 7.97
CA ALA A 340 -12.95 -8.51 9.04
C ALA A 340 -13.68 -9.84 8.90
N GLU A 341 -14.97 -9.82 8.53
CA GLU A 341 -15.75 -11.03 8.22
C GLU A 341 -15.18 -11.74 6.99
N THR A 342 -14.73 -10.98 5.97
CA THR A 342 -14.03 -11.52 4.81
C THR A 342 -12.69 -12.14 5.20
N PHE A 343 -11.96 -11.54 6.13
CA PHE A 343 -10.67 -12.07 6.60
C PHE A 343 -10.84 -13.44 7.28
N ILE A 344 -11.86 -13.60 8.12
CA ILE A 344 -12.18 -14.88 8.74
C ILE A 344 -12.52 -15.93 7.68
N LYS A 345 -13.43 -15.60 6.75
CA LYS A 345 -13.84 -16.51 5.65
C LYS A 345 -12.66 -16.86 4.73
N SER A 346 -11.76 -15.92 4.49
CA SER A 346 -10.55 -16.13 3.71
C SER A 346 -9.62 -17.13 4.39
N ASP A 347 -9.42 -17.04 5.71
CA ASP A 347 -8.62 -18.00 6.46
C ASP A 347 -9.27 -19.39 6.46
N GLU A 348 -10.59 -19.47 6.66
CA GLU A 348 -11.35 -20.73 6.56
C GLU A 348 -11.19 -21.40 5.19
N LYS A 349 -11.21 -20.61 4.11
CA LYS A 349 -11.13 -21.09 2.73
C LYS A 349 -9.72 -21.50 2.31
N HIS A 350 -8.70 -20.72 2.65
CA HIS A 350 -7.36 -20.87 2.12
C HIS A 350 -6.36 -21.45 3.12
N ASN A 351 -6.68 -21.43 4.43
CA ASN A 351 -5.81 -21.89 5.50
C ASN A 351 -6.50 -22.89 6.45
N GLY A 352 -7.66 -23.43 6.05
CA GLY A 352 -8.42 -24.40 6.83
C GLY A 352 -8.93 -23.88 8.17
N GLY A 353 -9.04 -22.56 8.34
CA GLY A 353 -9.55 -21.91 9.56
C GLY A 353 -8.56 -21.88 10.73
N GLN A 354 -7.27 -22.09 10.44
CA GLN A 354 -6.24 -22.16 11.52
C GLN A 354 -6.16 -20.87 12.35
N GLN A 355 -6.38 -19.73 11.72
CA GLN A 355 -6.33 -18.42 12.38
C GLN A 355 -7.71 -17.77 12.58
N ALA A 356 -8.79 -18.39 12.08
CA ALA A 356 -10.14 -17.80 12.10
C ALA A 356 -10.63 -17.40 13.49
N ALA A 357 -10.39 -18.25 14.50
CA ALA A 357 -10.76 -17.95 15.90
C ALA A 357 -9.96 -16.76 16.46
N ARG A 358 -8.66 -16.71 16.19
CA ARG A 358 -7.76 -15.62 16.62
C ARG A 358 -8.13 -14.29 15.95
N ILE A 359 -8.36 -14.31 14.63
CA ILE A 359 -8.82 -13.13 13.90
C ILE A 359 -10.13 -12.62 14.51
N ARG A 360 -11.09 -13.50 14.74
CA ARG A 360 -12.38 -13.14 15.35
C ARG A 360 -12.21 -12.53 16.73
N GLU A 361 -11.38 -13.11 17.59
CA GLU A 361 -11.11 -12.61 18.94
C GLU A 361 -10.50 -11.21 18.92
N VAL A 362 -9.40 -11.01 18.18
CA VAL A 362 -8.70 -9.72 18.09
C VAL A 362 -9.63 -8.64 17.53
N PHE A 363 -10.32 -8.91 16.42
CA PHE A 363 -11.19 -7.93 15.80
C PHE A 363 -12.46 -7.62 16.62
N THR A 364 -12.91 -8.56 17.45
CA THR A 364 -13.99 -8.32 18.43
C THR A 364 -13.48 -7.45 19.59
N ASN A 365 -12.31 -7.74 20.15
CA ASN A 365 -11.70 -6.98 21.25
C ASN A 365 -11.42 -5.52 20.83
N ARG A 366 -11.09 -5.31 19.53
CA ARG A 366 -10.93 -3.98 18.92
C ARG A 366 -12.24 -3.36 18.43
N GLN A 367 -13.39 -3.95 18.77
CA GLN A 367 -14.74 -3.48 18.45
C GLN A 367 -15.05 -3.38 16.95
N ILE A 368 -14.22 -3.93 16.08
CA ILE A 368 -14.47 -3.98 14.62
C ILE A 368 -15.63 -4.95 14.32
N LEU A 369 -15.68 -6.09 15.02
CA LEU A 369 -16.74 -7.10 14.92
C LEU A 369 -17.80 -7.00 16.03
N ALA A 370 -17.78 -5.95 16.86
CA ALA A 370 -18.81 -5.75 17.86
C ALA A 370 -20.20 -5.67 17.21
N PRO A 371 -21.29 -6.08 17.92
CA PRO A 371 -22.65 -5.93 17.42
C PRO A 371 -22.87 -4.48 17.00
N SER A 372 -23.10 -4.27 15.70
CA SER A 372 -23.33 -2.95 15.13
C SER A 372 -24.61 -2.36 15.73
N LEU A 373 -24.59 -1.09 16.11
CA LEU A 373 -25.80 -0.30 16.30
C LEU A 373 -26.60 -0.15 14.98
N TYR A 374 -26.04 -0.58 13.87
CA TYR A 374 -26.65 -0.68 12.54
C TYR A 374 -27.18 -2.10 12.29
N ALA A 375 -28.19 -2.51 13.04
CA ALA A 375 -28.78 -3.85 13.11
C ALA A 375 -29.57 -4.29 11.86
N ASN A 376 -29.18 -3.91 10.66
CA ASN A 376 -29.85 -4.33 9.41
C ASN A 376 -28.91 -4.95 8.36
N ASP A 377 -27.70 -5.32 8.73
CA ASP A 377 -26.84 -6.09 7.84
C ASP A 377 -27.30 -7.56 7.85
N THR A 378 -28.21 -7.90 6.94
CA THR A 378 -28.72 -9.27 6.77
C THR A 378 -27.63 -10.19 6.19
N GLU A 379 -27.52 -11.35 6.79
CA GLU A 379 -26.44 -12.35 6.67
C GLU A 379 -26.37 -13.14 5.35
N ASP A 380 -27.07 -12.79 4.31
CA ASP A 380 -26.98 -13.53 3.06
C ASP A 380 -25.73 -13.11 2.27
N ALA A 381 -24.62 -13.82 2.53
CA ALA A 381 -23.38 -13.69 1.77
C ALA A 381 -23.62 -14.10 0.31
N VAL A 382 -23.85 -13.13 -0.54
CA VAL A 382 -23.75 -13.30 -1.99
C VAL A 382 -22.27 -13.48 -2.35
N PRO A 383 -21.89 -14.40 -3.25
CA PRO A 383 -20.49 -14.52 -3.67
C PRO A 383 -19.97 -13.20 -4.25
N PRO A 384 -18.69 -12.86 -4.03
CA PRO A 384 -18.12 -11.62 -4.50
C PRO A 384 -18.33 -11.46 -6.01
N SER A 385 -18.83 -10.30 -6.41
CA SER A 385 -18.97 -9.90 -7.80
C SER A 385 -17.59 -9.73 -8.44
N GLU A 386 -17.42 -10.09 -9.72
CA GLU A 386 -16.18 -9.83 -10.45
C GLU A 386 -15.99 -8.35 -10.77
N THR A 387 -17.05 -7.55 -10.62
CA THR A 387 -17.09 -6.12 -10.96
C THR A 387 -17.74 -5.32 -9.85
N PHE A 388 -17.52 -4.02 -9.86
CA PHE A 388 -18.26 -3.05 -9.06
C PHE A 388 -19.02 -2.10 -9.99
N ARG A 389 -20.09 -1.50 -9.49
CA ARG A 389 -20.81 -0.42 -10.18
C ARG A 389 -20.52 0.94 -9.54
N LEU A 390 -20.62 2.00 -10.33
CA LEU A 390 -20.54 3.37 -9.83
C LEU A 390 -21.96 3.89 -9.54
N VAL A 391 -22.24 4.20 -8.27
CA VAL A 391 -23.45 4.90 -7.84
C VAL A 391 -23.19 6.40 -7.94
N GLN A 392 -24.10 7.13 -8.58
CA GLN A 392 -24.00 8.58 -8.73
C GLN A 392 -24.83 9.27 -7.64
N THR A 393 -24.21 10.15 -6.90
CA THR A 393 -24.86 10.95 -5.86
C THR A 393 -24.74 12.43 -6.22
N THR A 394 -25.85 13.13 -6.34
CA THR A 394 -25.85 14.59 -6.55
C THR A 394 -25.85 15.31 -5.21
N LEU A 395 -24.92 16.24 -5.04
CA LEU A 395 -24.88 17.10 -3.85
C LEU A 395 -25.98 18.17 -3.93
N ARG A 396 -26.87 18.22 -2.95
CA ARG A 396 -28.00 19.15 -2.92
C ARG A 396 -28.11 19.82 -1.56
N GLY A 397 -28.39 21.13 -1.60
CA GLY A 397 -28.61 21.97 -0.42
C GLY A 397 -27.49 22.97 -0.15
N GLY A 398 -27.82 24.10 0.47
CA GLY A 398 -26.92 25.22 0.71
C GLY A 398 -25.67 24.90 1.55
N GLY A 399 -25.60 23.67 2.12
CA GLY A 399 -24.44 23.18 2.83
C GLY A 399 -23.23 22.86 1.93
N PHE A 400 -23.41 22.72 0.63
CA PHE A 400 -22.34 22.40 -0.31
C PHE A 400 -21.78 23.64 -1.04
N GLY A 401 -22.38 24.81 -0.87
CA GLY A 401 -21.88 26.07 -1.41
C GLY A 401 -21.56 25.99 -2.91
N GLN A 402 -20.33 26.31 -3.28
CA GLN A 402 -19.89 26.23 -4.68
C GLN A 402 -19.86 24.83 -5.27
N PHE A 403 -19.98 23.77 -4.47
CA PHE A 403 -20.04 22.38 -4.90
C PHE A 403 -21.48 21.88 -5.07
N GLU A 404 -22.50 22.72 -4.84
CA GLU A 404 -23.88 22.33 -5.03
C GLU A 404 -24.16 21.93 -6.48
N GLY A 405 -24.88 20.82 -6.67
CA GLY A 405 -25.14 20.24 -7.99
C GLY A 405 -24.03 19.34 -8.52
N ALA A 406 -22.90 19.25 -7.84
CA ALA A 406 -21.83 18.32 -8.24
C ALA A 406 -22.31 16.87 -8.13
N VAL A 407 -21.85 16.04 -9.08
CA VAL A 407 -22.08 14.60 -9.10
C VAL A 407 -20.85 13.89 -8.54
N VAL A 408 -21.07 12.98 -7.61
CA VAL A 408 -20.03 12.14 -6.99
C VAL A 408 -20.29 10.69 -7.38
N LYS A 409 -19.27 9.99 -7.86
CA LYS A 409 -19.34 8.57 -8.19
C LYS A 409 -18.74 7.75 -7.05
N THR A 410 -19.47 6.79 -6.51
CA THR A 410 -19.04 5.91 -5.42
C THR A 410 -19.00 4.48 -5.92
N PRO A 411 -17.86 3.75 -5.81
CA PRO A 411 -17.77 2.36 -6.22
C PRO A 411 -18.46 1.45 -5.21
N VAL A 412 -19.48 0.71 -5.66
CA VAL A 412 -20.26 -0.23 -4.84
C VAL A 412 -20.15 -1.62 -5.43
N ASP A 413 -19.80 -2.60 -4.63
CA ASP A 413 -19.87 -4.01 -4.97
C ASP A 413 -21.28 -4.54 -4.64
N GLU A 414 -21.95 -5.13 -5.61
CA GLU A 414 -23.32 -5.64 -5.42
C GLU A 414 -23.38 -6.85 -4.49
N ALA A 415 -22.29 -7.61 -4.39
CA ALA A 415 -22.17 -8.73 -3.47
C ALA A 415 -21.91 -8.30 -2.02
N PHE A 416 -21.51 -7.04 -1.80
CA PHE A 416 -21.24 -6.44 -0.49
C PHE A 416 -22.03 -5.14 -0.36
N PRO A 417 -23.37 -5.17 -0.31
CA PRO A 417 -24.18 -3.95 -0.23
C PRO A 417 -23.89 -3.22 1.09
N LEU A 418 -23.56 -1.93 0.99
CA LEU A 418 -23.40 -1.03 2.14
C LEU A 418 -24.75 -0.55 2.72
N GLY A 419 -25.82 -1.23 2.42
CA GLY A 419 -27.19 -0.83 2.69
C GLY A 419 -27.97 -0.53 1.40
N LYS A 420 -29.19 -0.02 1.54
CA LYS A 420 -29.99 0.42 0.40
C LYS A 420 -29.32 1.62 -0.28
N ASP A 421 -29.51 1.81 -1.58
CA ASP A 421 -28.90 2.91 -2.36
C ASP A 421 -29.01 4.29 -1.67
N VAL A 422 -30.13 4.57 -0.99
CA VAL A 422 -30.36 5.80 -0.23
C VAL A 422 -29.38 5.97 0.94
N GLU A 423 -29.01 4.88 1.60
CA GLU A 423 -28.05 4.93 2.72
C GLU A 423 -26.62 5.20 2.20
N THR A 424 -26.22 4.55 1.11
CA THR A 424 -24.96 4.80 0.44
C THR A 424 -24.85 6.26 -0.03
N GLU A 425 -25.92 6.80 -0.62
CA GLU A 425 -25.97 8.21 -1.00
C GLU A 425 -25.81 9.16 0.19
N ASN A 426 -26.51 8.89 1.29
CA ASN A 426 -26.44 9.73 2.49
C ASN A 426 -25.05 9.68 3.13
N ARG A 427 -24.41 8.51 3.18
CA ARG A 427 -23.03 8.36 3.66
C ARG A 427 -22.07 9.13 2.76
N THR A 428 -22.15 8.94 1.44
CA THR A 428 -21.32 9.67 0.47
C THR A 428 -21.46 11.18 0.62
N ARG A 429 -22.68 11.72 0.76
CA ARG A 429 -22.88 13.16 0.99
C ARG A 429 -22.22 13.63 2.28
N ALA A 430 -22.32 12.85 3.35
CA ALA A 430 -21.70 13.19 4.63
C ALA A 430 -20.17 13.18 4.55
N ASP A 431 -19.59 12.19 3.86
CA ASP A 431 -18.14 12.07 3.67
C ASP A 431 -17.59 13.24 2.83
N ILE A 432 -18.24 13.54 1.70
CA ILE A 432 -17.87 14.67 0.85
C ILE A 432 -18.01 16.00 1.60
N ARG A 433 -19.06 16.18 2.39
CA ARG A 433 -19.25 17.39 3.19
C ARG A 433 -18.08 17.62 4.12
N ARG A 434 -17.63 16.59 4.84
CA ARG A 434 -16.46 16.69 5.72
C ARG A 434 -15.19 17.08 4.96
N LEU A 435 -14.99 16.50 3.78
CA LEU A 435 -13.83 16.82 2.94
C LEU A 435 -13.85 18.26 2.40
N ILE A 436 -15.04 18.78 2.08
CA ILE A 436 -15.24 20.19 1.69
C ILE A 436 -14.94 21.11 2.87
N ASP A 437 -15.51 20.82 4.03
CA ASP A 437 -15.32 21.62 5.25
C ASP A 437 -13.85 21.61 5.71
N ALA A 438 -13.12 20.53 5.49
CA ALA A 438 -11.69 20.40 5.75
C ALA A 438 -10.79 20.98 4.64
N GLY A 439 -11.35 21.51 3.54
CA GLY A 439 -10.57 22.05 2.42
C GLY A 439 -9.79 21.00 1.63
N ARG A 440 -10.27 19.74 1.60
CA ARG A 440 -9.57 18.61 1.00
C ARG A 440 -10.02 18.30 -0.43
N ILE A 441 -10.87 19.15 -1.03
CA ILE A 441 -11.34 19.04 -2.42
C ILE A 441 -10.74 20.19 -3.23
N LEU A 442 -9.92 19.86 -4.23
CA LEU A 442 -9.37 20.85 -5.16
C LEU A 442 -10.46 21.37 -6.10
N MET A 443 -10.72 22.67 -6.03
CA MET A 443 -11.63 23.34 -6.96
C MET A 443 -10.94 23.67 -8.28
N THR A 444 -11.55 23.33 -9.40
CA THR A 444 -11.09 23.70 -10.73
C THR A 444 -12.15 24.47 -11.51
N THR A 445 -11.77 25.07 -12.60
CA THR A 445 -12.68 25.73 -13.56
C THR A 445 -12.85 24.88 -14.84
N PRO A 446 -13.95 25.05 -15.60
CA PRO A 446 -14.14 24.34 -16.86
C PRO A 446 -12.95 24.54 -17.81
N GLY A 447 -12.40 23.43 -18.33
CA GLY A 447 -11.24 23.43 -19.22
C GLY A 447 -9.88 23.56 -18.56
N GLN A 448 -9.82 23.72 -17.25
CA GLN A 448 -8.55 23.74 -16.51
C GLN A 448 -7.92 22.34 -16.54
N ARG A 449 -6.65 22.28 -16.96
CA ARG A 449 -5.84 21.08 -16.87
C ARG A 449 -5.22 21.02 -15.47
N VAL A 450 -5.35 19.88 -14.82
CA VAL A 450 -4.74 19.59 -13.51
C VAL A 450 -3.56 18.64 -13.74
N GLU A 451 -2.37 19.02 -13.25
CA GLU A 451 -1.18 18.18 -13.24
C GLU A 451 -1.02 17.56 -11.85
N THR A 452 -0.24 16.48 -11.72
CA THR A 452 -0.04 15.80 -10.43
C THR A 452 0.48 16.75 -9.34
N LYS A 453 1.34 17.72 -9.70
CA LYS A 453 1.84 18.73 -8.75
C LYS A 453 0.75 19.64 -8.17
N ASP A 454 -0.36 19.84 -8.90
CA ASP A 454 -1.49 20.69 -8.47
C ASP A 454 -2.38 19.97 -7.47
N LEU A 455 -2.19 18.64 -7.30
CA LEU A 455 -2.96 17.82 -6.37
C LEU A 455 -2.48 17.90 -4.92
N PHE A 456 -1.56 18.82 -4.63
CA PHE A 456 -1.05 19.05 -3.27
C PHE A 456 -1.34 20.48 -2.83
N ASP A 457 -1.65 20.65 -1.54
CA ASP A 457 -1.81 21.98 -0.95
C ASP A 457 -0.46 22.66 -0.69
N ALA A 458 -0.50 23.88 -0.17
CA ALA A 458 0.70 24.66 0.13
C ALA A 458 1.59 24.04 1.24
N GLN A 459 1.07 23.08 1.99
CA GLN A 459 1.78 22.33 3.02
C GLN A 459 2.29 20.98 2.51
N GLY A 460 2.13 20.69 1.20
CA GLY A 460 2.52 19.42 0.58
C GLY A 460 1.58 18.24 0.88
N ARG A 461 0.38 18.50 1.44
CA ARG A 461 -0.61 17.46 1.69
C ARG A 461 -1.44 17.22 0.42
N PRO A 462 -1.67 15.97 0.01
CA PRO A 462 -2.49 15.68 -1.17
C PRO A 462 -3.94 16.08 -0.91
N TYR A 463 -4.62 16.64 -1.92
CA TYR A 463 -6.08 16.70 -1.91
C TYR A 463 -6.65 15.28 -1.95
N VAL A 464 -7.85 15.11 -1.41
CA VAL A 464 -8.57 13.82 -1.42
C VAL A 464 -9.44 13.71 -2.66
N GLY A 465 -9.99 14.83 -3.11
CA GLY A 465 -10.80 14.89 -4.30
C GLY A 465 -10.48 16.11 -5.16
N VAL A 466 -10.87 16.05 -6.40
CA VAL A 466 -10.73 17.13 -7.38
C VAL A 466 -12.02 17.33 -8.15
N VAL A 467 -12.38 18.57 -8.39
CA VAL A 467 -13.50 18.92 -9.28
C VAL A 467 -13.07 18.71 -10.71
N THR A 468 -13.89 17.99 -11.49
CA THR A 468 -13.74 17.83 -12.92
C THR A 468 -15.00 18.31 -13.63
N TRP A 469 -14.90 18.67 -14.92
CA TRP A 469 -16.01 19.22 -15.70
C TRP A 469 -16.23 18.39 -16.97
N GLU A 470 -17.40 17.78 -17.08
CA GLU A 470 -17.82 17.03 -18.26
C GLU A 470 -19.13 17.59 -18.81
N ASN A 471 -19.15 18.08 -20.04
CA ASN A 471 -20.32 18.65 -20.70
C ASN A 471 -21.07 19.72 -19.86
N GLY A 472 -20.32 20.54 -19.14
CA GLY A 472 -20.86 21.57 -18.25
C GLY A 472 -21.36 21.05 -16.88
N GLN A 473 -21.31 19.75 -16.65
CA GLN A 473 -21.60 19.13 -15.35
C GLN A 473 -20.35 19.13 -14.47
N MET A 474 -20.48 19.62 -13.25
CA MET A 474 -19.48 19.52 -12.20
C MET A 474 -19.49 18.10 -11.63
N ASN A 475 -18.32 17.45 -11.60
CA ASN A 475 -18.12 16.17 -10.93
C ASN A 475 -17.06 16.33 -9.84
N ILE A 476 -17.14 15.53 -8.79
CA ILE A 476 -16.09 15.40 -7.79
C ILE A 476 -15.56 13.96 -7.88
N GLU A 477 -14.29 13.84 -8.16
CA GLU A 477 -13.59 12.56 -8.30
C GLU A 477 -12.48 12.44 -7.26
N ARG A 478 -12.17 11.23 -6.85
CA ARG A 478 -10.98 10.96 -6.01
C ARG A 478 -9.73 11.30 -6.81
N VAL A 479 -8.75 11.92 -6.15
CA VAL A 479 -7.44 12.12 -6.77
C VAL A 479 -6.78 10.75 -7.03
N PRO A 480 -6.06 10.59 -8.15
CA PRO A 480 -5.45 9.32 -8.54
C PRO A 480 -4.08 9.08 -7.89
N ILE A 481 -3.87 9.66 -6.71
CA ILE A 481 -2.67 9.51 -5.89
C ILE A 481 -3.06 9.11 -4.48
N ILE A 482 -2.16 8.39 -3.80
CA ILE A 482 -2.26 8.02 -2.39
C ILE A 482 -0.86 8.07 -1.78
N SER A 483 -0.73 8.55 -0.55
CA SER A 483 0.56 8.79 0.13
C SER A 483 0.44 8.55 1.62
#